data_e73184e72b37c332eb4fdd471e009371
#
_entry.id   e73184e72b37c332eb4fdd471e009371
#
_cell.length_a   1.000
_cell.length_b   1.000
_cell.length_c   1.000
_cell.angle_alpha   90.00
_cell.angle_beta   90.00
_cell.angle_gamma   90.00
#
_symmetry.space_group_name_H-M   'P 1'
#
loop_
_entity.id
_entity.type
_entity.pdbx_description
1 polymer ?
#
loop_
_entity_poly.entity_id
_entity_poly.type
_entity_poly.pdbx_seq_one_letter_code
_entity_poly.pdbx_strand_id
1 'polypeptide(L)'
;MTIWITIWMSSFRTLVRLATTCVFAVGGAALAAGITVHDARNRDVTISDSARIVSIGGAITEILYALGFEHRLAGVDTTSLYPTSALRDKPNVGYMRQLSAEGVLGLNPSLVLAVQGSGPKETMDVLEAAKVPLVLVPETFSEQGLLDKIKLVGHAMGADARAECLSTAVTNDLTQLRELRAKVTKPVRVMFVMSLLNGRAMAAGHKTAANEIIALAGGVNAIDGYDGYKIISDEAIVAARPDVVLSIQRSKDSLEAEAVYIHPAFVLTPVVANKAFISMEGLYLLGFGPRTAAAARDLSVKLFPALAPQAEKFTPAALTANCRQ
;
A
#
# COMPACT_ATOMS: atom_id res chain seq x y z
N MET A 1 -108.25 45.22 -18.43
CA MET A 1 -107.73 44.37 -19.54
C MET A 1 -106.30 44.19 -19.37
N THR A 2 -105.95 42.97 -18.92
CA THR A 2 -104.67 42.67 -18.29
C THR A 2 -103.74 41.97 -19.29
N ILE A 3 -102.53 42.41 -19.42
CA ILE A 3 -101.47 41.76 -20.22
C ILE A 3 -100.36 41.32 -19.31
N TRP A 4 -100.11 40.02 -19.28
CA TRP A 4 -99.04 39.37 -18.54
C TRP A 4 -97.76 39.35 -19.39
N ILE A 5 -96.62 39.82 -18.83
CA ILE A 5 -95.30 39.67 -19.41
C ILE A 5 -94.56 38.67 -18.58
N THR A 6 -94.21 37.54 -19.17
CA THR A 6 -93.41 36.49 -18.53
C THR A 6 -91.91 36.74 -18.85
N ILE A 7 -91.12 36.92 -17.78
CA ILE A 7 -89.67 37.06 -17.92
C ILE A 7 -89.04 35.69 -17.79
N TRP A 8 -88.27 35.28 -18.79
CA TRP A 8 -87.51 34.05 -18.84
C TRP A 8 -86.11 34.34 -18.34
N MET A 9 -85.72 33.77 -17.15
CA MET A 9 -84.36 33.82 -16.66
C MET A 9 -83.59 32.57 -17.08
N SER A 10 -82.64 32.69 -18.00
CA SER A 10 -81.71 31.61 -18.37
C SER A 10 -80.58 31.55 -17.44
N SER A 11 -80.48 30.43 -16.70
CA SER A 11 -79.31 30.14 -15.79
C SER A 11 -78.13 29.70 -16.63
N PHE A 12 -77.07 30.52 -16.65
CA PHE A 12 -75.76 30.11 -17.14
C PHE A 12 -75.07 29.26 -16.06
N ARG A 13 -74.92 27.97 -16.26
CA ARG A 13 -74.06 27.08 -15.46
C ARG A 13 -72.64 27.13 -16.02
N THR A 14 -71.77 27.84 -15.34
CA THR A 14 -70.31 27.85 -15.62
C THR A 14 -69.70 26.55 -15.10
N LEU A 15 -69.32 25.64 -16.01
CA LEU A 15 -68.51 24.45 -15.69
C LEU A 15 -67.07 24.83 -15.53
N VAL A 16 -66.62 24.93 -14.27
CA VAL A 16 -65.19 25.03 -13.98
C VAL A 16 -64.56 23.63 -14.10
N ARG A 17 -63.82 23.40 -15.17
CA ARG A 17 -62.97 22.21 -15.31
C ARG A 17 -61.71 22.41 -14.50
N LEU A 18 -61.55 21.76 -13.35
CA LEU A 18 -60.29 21.59 -12.66
C LEU A 18 -59.42 20.65 -13.51
N ALA A 19 -58.44 21.21 -14.19
CA ALA A 19 -57.36 20.42 -14.77
C ALA A 19 -56.37 20.07 -13.67
N THR A 20 -56.44 18.84 -13.14
CA THR A 20 -55.43 18.31 -12.20
C THR A 20 -54.18 17.97 -13.01
N THR A 21 -53.20 18.85 -12.98
CA THR A 21 -51.87 18.59 -13.57
C THR A 21 -51.09 17.67 -12.62
N CYS A 22 -51.10 16.35 -12.94
CA CYS A 22 -50.17 15.41 -12.30
C CYS A 22 -48.75 15.77 -12.77
N VAL A 23 -48.00 16.45 -11.93
CA VAL A 23 -46.54 16.59 -12.09
C VAL A 23 -45.91 15.25 -11.68
N PHE A 24 -45.61 14.42 -12.66
CA PHE A 24 -44.73 13.28 -12.46
C PHE A 24 -43.33 13.85 -12.15
N ALA A 25 -42.98 13.90 -10.89
CA ALA A 25 -41.60 14.06 -10.48
C ALA A 25 -40.85 12.80 -10.94
N VAL A 26 -40.24 12.86 -12.11
CA VAL A 26 -39.23 11.90 -12.54
C VAL A 26 -38.04 12.13 -11.59
N GLY A 27 -38.02 11.41 -10.48
CA GLY A 27 -36.85 11.28 -9.63
C GLY A 27 -35.75 10.60 -10.47
N GLY A 28 -34.93 11.39 -11.14
CA GLY A 28 -33.70 10.92 -11.76
C GLY A 28 -32.88 10.28 -10.66
N ALA A 29 -32.79 8.96 -10.63
CA ALA A 29 -31.75 8.28 -9.91
C ALA A 29 -30.41 8.85 -10.46
N ALA A 30 -29.78 9.74 -9.73
CA ALA A 30 -28.41 10.15 -10.01
C ALA A 30 -27.60 8.85 -9.94
N LEU A 31 -27.28 8.28 -11.10
CA LEU A 31 -26.26 7.26 -11.20
C LEU A 31 -25.02 7.90 -10.56
N ALA A 32 -24.63 7.39 -9.40
CA ALA A 32 -23.40 7.82 -8.77
C ALA A 32 -22.29 7.64 -9.82
N ALA A 33 -21.74 8.74 -10.29
CA ALA A 33 -20.65 8.71 -11.25
C ALA A 33 -19.53 7.85 -10.64
N GLY A 34 -19.15 6.76 -11.33
CA GLY A 34 -18.09 5.88 -10.84
C GLY A 34 -16.79 6.66 -10.70
N ILE A 35 -15.99 6.28 -9.72
CA ILE A 35 -14.64 6.85 -9.51
C ILE A 35 -13.73 6.24 -10.57
N THR A 36 -12.98 7.07 -11.29
CA THR A 36 -12.01 6.60 -12.28
C THR A 36 -10.60 6.79 -11.77
N VAL A 37 -9.80 5.72 -11.76
CA VAL A 37 -8.40 5.70 -11.31
C VAL A 37 -7.50 5.33 -12.49
N HIS A 38 -6.38 6.02 -12.61
CA HIS A 38 -5.31 5.66 -13.55
C HIS A 38 -4.35 4.68 -12.86
N ASP A 39 -4.25 3.44 -13.39
CA ASP A 39 -3.51 2.35 -12.77
C ASP A 39 -2.06 2.19 -13.28
N ALA A 40 -1.29 1.28 -12.66
CA ALA A 40 0.11 1.03 -13.02
C ALA A 40 0.32 0.48 -14.44
N ARG A 41 -0.73 0.10 -15.16
CA ARG A 41 -0.69 -0.31 -16.58
C ARG A 41 -1.14 0.80 -17.53
N ASN A 42 -1.22 2.04 -17.07
CA ASN A 42 -1.73 3.20 -17.81
C ASN A 42 -3.18 2.98 -18.31
N ARG A 43 -4.03 2.36 -17.48
CA ARG A 43 -5.45 2.13 -17.78
C ARG A 43 -6.30 3.00 -16.87
N ASP A 44 -7.40 3.51 -17.42
CA ASP A 44 -8.46 4.14 -16.64
C ASP A 44 -9.43 3.04 -16.18
N VAL A 45 -9.48 2.81 -14.87
CA VAL A 45 -10.36 1.83 -14.24
C VAL A 45 -11.48 2.55 -13.53
N THR A 46 -12.72 2.32 -13.96
CA THR A 46 -13.92 2.90 -13.34
C THR A 46 -14.43 1.98 -12.23
N ILE A 47 -14.57 2.52 -11.03
CA ILE A 47 -15.03 1.85 -9.82
C ILE A 47 -16.44 2.35 -9.53
N SER A 48 -17.43 1.51 -9.69
CA SER A 48 -18.85 1.81 -9.39
C SER A 48 -19.25 1.36 -7.98
N ASP A 49 -18.53 0.38 -7.42
CA ASP A 49 -18.77 -0.17 -6.09
C ASP A 49 -17.46 -0.59 -5.43
N SER A 50 -17.28 -0.24 -4.18
CA SER A 50 -16.16 -0.60 -3.33
C SER A 50 -16.60 -1.18 -1.98
N ALA A 51 -17.80 -1.81 -1.93
CA ALA A 51 -18.33 -2.39 -0.70
C ALA A 51 -17.61 -3.67 -0.28
N ARG A 52 -17.05 -4.43 -1.24
CA ARG A 52 -16.34 -5.70 -0.99
C ARG A 52 -14.99 -5.70 -1.71
N ILE A 53 -13.94 -5.48 -0.95
CA ILE A 53 -12.58 -5.28 -1.48
C ILE A 53 -11.75 -6.53 -1.23
N VAL A 54 -11.05 -7.01 -2.24
CA VAL A 54 -9.89 -7.89 -2.06
C VAL A 54 -8.64 -7.05 -2.18
N SER A 55 -7.83 -7.02 -1.11
CA SER A 55 -6.58 -6.27 -1.04
C SER A 55 -5.39 -7.20 -1.19
N ILE A 56 -4.56 -6.95 -2.20
CA ILE A 56 -3.38 -7.74 -2.55
C ILE A 56 -2.14 -6.85 -2.46
N GLY A 57 -1.33 -7.08 -1.45
CA GLY A 57 -0.16 -6.28 -1.07
C GLY A 57 -0.32 -5.64 0.30
N GLY A 58 0.57 -5.99 1.24
CA GLY A 58 0.47 -5.58 2.64
C GLY A 58 0.39 -4.07 2.86
N ALA A 59 1.09 -3.28 2.04
CA ALA A 59 1.02 -1.82 2.13
C ALA A 59 -0.36 -1.26 1.77
N ILE A 60 -1.05 -1.85 0.77
CA ILE A 60 -2.42 -1.46 0.40
C ILE A 60 -3.37 -1.77 1.54
N THR A 61 -3.25 -2.96 2.12
CA THR A 61 -4.04 -3.36 3.30
C THR A 61 -3.82 -2.40 4.47
N GLU A 62 -2.57 -2.04 4.76
CA GLU A 62 -2.23 -1.09 5.81
C GLU A 62 -2.86 0.30 5.56
N ILE A 63 -2.83 0.79 4.33
CA ILE A 63 -3.47 2.06 3.95
C ILE A 63 -4.98 1.97 4.15
N LEU A 64 -5.64 0.89 3.69
CA LEU A 64 -7.08 0.71 3.85
C LEU A 64 -7.51 0.69 5.32
N TYR A 65 -6.71 0.05 6.20
CA TYR A 65 -6.94 0.09 7.64
C TYR A 65 -6.75 1.50 8.22
N ALA A 66 -5.69 2.21 7.81
CA ALA A 66 -5.43 3.58 8.27
C ALA A 66 -6.56 4.55 7.87
N LEU A 67 -7.16 4.34 6.70
CA LEU A 67 -8.29 5.12 6.19
C LEU A 67 -9.67 4.65 6.72
N GLY A 68 -9.74 3.58 7.54
CA GLY A 68 -10.99 3.08 8.16
C GLY A 68 -11.86 2.20 7.27
N PHE A 69 -11.28 1.53 6.26
CA PHE A 69 -11.99 0.66 5.33
C PHE A 69 -11.88 -0.83 5.64
N GLU A 70 -11.37 -1.22 6.81
CA GLU A 70 -11.22 -2.62 7.22
C GLU A 70 -12.52 -3.42 7.16
N HIS A 71 -13.67 -2.77 7.38
CA HIS A 71 -14.98 -3.40 7.33
C HIS A 71 -15.41 -3.80 5.90
N ARG A 72 -14.82 -3.19 4.86
CA ARG A 72 -15.07 -3.51 3.45
C ARG A 72 -14.15 -4.60 2.91
N LEU A 73 -13.12 -5.00 3.64
CA LEU A 73 -12.20 -6.05 3.20
C LEU A 73 -12.89 -7.41 3.23
N ALA A 74 -13.06 -8.00 2.04
CA ALA A 74 -13.56 -9.36 1.82
C ALA A 74 -12.43 -10.39 1.91
N GLY A 75 -11.19 -10.00 1.61
CA GLY A 75 -10.01 -10.85 1.70
C GLY A 75 -8.72 -10.05 1.55
N VAL A 76 -7.62 -10.66 2.00
CA VAL A 76 -6.26 -10.08 1.96
C VAL A 76 -5.25 -11.15 1.53
N ASP A 77 -4.10 -10.74 1.02
CA ASP A 77 -3.00 -11.65 0.69
C ASP A 77 -2.09 -11.93 1.89
N THR A 78 -1.20 -12.94 1.76
CA THR A 78 -0.28 -13.36 2.85
C THR A 78 0.69 -12.28 3.31
N THR A 79 0.90 -11.21 2.54
CA THR A 79 1.79 -10.10 2.92
C THR A 79 1.11 -9.06 3.80
N SER A 80 -0.19 -9.18 4.03
CA SER A 80 -1.01 -8.27 4.84
C SER A 80 -0.82 -8.51 6.34
N LEU A 81 0.42 -8.39 6.82
CA LEU A 81 0.83 -8.71 8.19
C LEU A 81 0.45 -7.62 9.22
N TYR A 82 0.11 -6.41 8.75
CA TYR A 82 -0.26 -5.31 9.63
C TYR A 82 -1.54 -4.61 9.17
N PRO A 83 -2.44 -4.26 10.13
CA PRO A 83 -2.41 -4.71 11.52
C PRO A 83 -2.61 -6.23 11.60
N THR A 84 -2.21 -6.83 12.71
CA THR A 84 -2.29 -8.30 12.89
C THR A 84 -3.70 -8.86 12.74
N SER A 85 -4.72 -8.03 12.95
CA SER A 85 -6.13 -8.35 12.70
C SER A 85 -6.42 -8.63 11.21
N ALA A 86 -5.63 -8.11 10.27
CA ALA A 86 -5.90 -8.28 8.84
C ALA A 86 -5.90 -9.78 8.44
N LEU A 87 -4.83 -10.51 8.69
CA LEU A 87 -4.76 -11.95 8.38
C LEU A 87 -5.53 -12.83 9.36
N ARG A 88 -5.76 -12.36 10.59
CA ARG A 88 -6.53 -13.10 11.58
C ARG A 88 -8.02 -13.12 11.25
N ASP A 89 -8.56 -11.97 10.80
CA ASP A 89 -10.00 -11.74 10.71
C ASP A 89 -10.53 -11.79 9.27
N LYS A 90 -9.63 -11.82 8.26
CA LYS A 90 -10.00 -11.82 6.84
C LYS A 90 -9.54 -13.08 6.12
N PRO A 91 -10.34 -13.61 5.18
CA PRO A 91 -9.92 -14.68 4.28
C PRO A 91 -8.59 -14.36 3.58
N ASN A 92 -7.70 -15.35 3.54
CA ASN A 92 -6.40 -15.25 2.89
C ASN A 92 -6.48 -15.77 1.45
N VAL A 93 -6.15 -14.93 0.46
CA VAL A 93 -6.17 -15.27 -0.97
C VAL A 93 -4.83 -15.82 -1.50
N GLY A 94 -3.87 -16.09 -0.62
CA GLY A 94 -2.55 -16.61 -0.99
C GLY A 94 -1.49 -15.51 -1.12
N TYR A 95 -0.32 -15.87 -1.66
CA TYR A 95 0.79 -14.95 -1.83
C TYR A 95 0.62 -14.09 -3.08
N MET A 96 0.85 -12.78 -2.97
CA MET A 96 0.61 -11.81 -4.04
C MET A 96 1.22 -12.17 -5.41
N ARG A 97 2.30 -12.96 -5.47
CA ARG A 97 2.94 -13.41 -6.73
C ARG A 97 2.55 -14.83 -7.15
N GLN A 98 1.69 -15.51 -6.37
CA GLN A 98 1.21 -16.87 -6.60
C GLN A 98 -0.29 -16.95 -6.29
N LEU A 99 -1.05 -15.99 -6.80
CA LEU A 99 -2.50 -15.91 -6.59
C LEU A 99 -3.24 -16.99 -7.37
N SER A 100 -4.41 -17.35 -6.87
CA SER A 100 -5.43 -18.11 -7.59
C SER A 100 -6.59 -17.18 -7.95
N ALA A 101 -6.97 -17.16 -9.23
CA ALA A 101 -8.13 -16.37 -9.67
C ALA A 101 -9.42 -16.85 -8.97
N GLU A 102 -9.59 -18.17 -8.79
CA GLU A 102 -10.72 -18.74 -8.06
C GLU A 102 -10.74 -18.28 -6.60
N GLY A 103 -9.58 -18.27 -5.92
CA GLY A 103 -9.49 -17.81 -4.53
C GLY A 103 -9.87 -16.34 -4.36
N VAL A 104 -9.53 -15.49 -5.34
CA VAL A 104 -9.90 -14.07 -5.34
C VAL A 104 -11.37 -13.88 -5.69
N LEU A 105 -11.83 -14.46 -6.81
CA LEU A 105 -13.20 -14.28 -7.32
C LEU A 105 -14.25 -14.98 -6.45
N GLY A 106 -13.89 -16.08 -5.79
CA GLY A 106 -14.75 -16.81 -4.86
C GLY A 106 -15.23 -15.96 -3.66
N LEU A 107 -14.53 -14.86 -3.37
CA LEU A 107 -14.94 -13.89 -2.35
C LEU A 107 -15.98 -12.88 -2.87
N ASN A 108 -16.41 -12.98 -4.13
CA ASN A 108 -17.35 -12.05 -4.79
C ASN A 108 -16.96 -10.57 -4.56
N PRO A 109 -15.73 -10.15 -4.92
CA PRO A 109 -15.31 -8.78 -4.74
C PRO A 109 -16.05 -7.83 -5.69
N SER A 110 -16.35 -6.61 -5.22
CA SER A 110 -16.77 -5.51 -6.08
C SER A 110 -15.58 -4.66 -6.56
N LEU A 111 -14.40 -4.83 -5.90
CA LEU A 111 -13.15 -4.16 -6.25
C LEU A 111 -11.96 -5.05 -5.84
N VAL A 112 -10.97 -5.15 -6.71
CA VAL A 112 -9.65 -5.73 -6.39
C VAL A 112 -8.61 -4.62 -6.47
N LEU A 113 -7.92 -4.36 -5.36
CA LEU A 113 -6.74 -3.50 -5.30
C LEU A 113 -5.50 -4.40 -5.20
N ALA A 114 -4.64 -4.38 -6.20
CA ALA A 114 -3.44 -5.22 -6.23
C ALA A 114 -2.20 -4.38 -6.48
N VAL A 115 -1.11 -4.66 -5.75
CA VAL A 115 0.15 -3.98 -5.98
C VAL A 115 0.74 -4.40 -7.34
N GLN A 116 1.38 -3.49 -8.03
CA GLN A 116 2.12 -3.76 -9.25
C GLN A 116 3.12 -4.91 -9.05
N GLY A 117 3.16 -5.86 -9.98
CA GLY A 117 3.97 -7.08 -9.85
C GLY A 117 3.27 -8.23 -9.15
N SER A 118 1.95 -8.09 -8.83
CA SER A 118 1.10 -9.22 -8.46
C SER A 118 0.95 -10.19 -9.63
N GLY A 119 0.76 -11.46 -9.33
CA GLY A 119 0.72 -12.49 -10.36
C GLY A 119 0.36 -13.89 -9.83
N PRO A 120 0.54 -14.92 -10.65
CA PRO A 120 1.16 -14.93 -11.97
C PRO A 120 0.34 -14.15 -13.02
N LYS A 121 0.95 -13.89 -14.18
CA LYS A 121 0.32 -13.10 -15.26
C LYS A 121 -1.02 -13.69 -15.69
N GLU A 122 -1.08 -15.01 -15.85
CA GLU A 122 -2.29 -15.74 -16.26
C GLU A 122 -3.45 -15.52 -15.27
N THR A 123 -3.16 -15.50 -13.97
CA THR A 123 -4.16 -15.16 -12.94
C THR A 123 -4.65 -13.74 -13.09
N MET A 124 -3.75 -12.79 -13.30
CA MET A 124 -4.13 -11.37 -13.46
C MET A 124 -4.99 -11.16 -14.72
N ASP A 125 -4.69 -11.86 -15.83
CA ASP A 125 -5.48 -11.82 -17.06
C ASP A 125 -6.91 -12.36 -16.82
N VAL A 126 -7.08 -13.42 -16.03
CA VAL A 126 -8.39 -13.96 -15.64
C VAL A 126 -9.17 -12.98 -14.77
N LEU A 127 -8.51 -12.34 -13.79
CA LEU A 127 -9.14 -11.33 -12.93
C LEU A 127 -9.61 -10.12 -13.74
N GLU A 128 -8.84 -9.68 -14.73
CA GLU A 128 -9.22 -8.58 -15.65
C GLU A 128 -10.45 -8.96 -16.51
N ALA A 129 -10.51 -10.21 -16.99
CA ALA A 129 -11.62 -10.71 -17.78
C ALA A 129 -12.92 -10.89 -16.98
N ALA A 130 -12.85 -10.99 -15.66
CA ALA A 130 -13.98 -11.27 -14.78
C ALA A 130 -14.96 -10.09 -14.58
N LYS A 131 -14.74 -8.95 -15.25
CA LYS A 131 -15.57 -7.73 -15.14
C LYS A 131 -15.66 -7.12 -13.74
N VAL A 132 -14.77 -7.51 -12.83
CA VAL A 132 -14.58 -6.86 -11.54
C VAL A 132 -13.50 -5.79 -11.72
N PRO A 133 -13.71 -4.54 -11.30
CA PRO A 133 -12.67 -3.53 -11.33
C PRO A 133 -11.40 -4.02 -10.64
N LEU A 134 -10.31 -4.11 -11.40
CA LEU A 134 -8.97 -4.46 -10.92
C LEU A 134 -8.06 -3.26 -11.11
N VAL A 135 -7.67 -2.63 -10.01
CA VAL A 135 -6.73 -1.51 -9.99
C VAL A 135 -5.34 -2.03 -9.60
N LEU A 136 -4.38 -1.85 -10.48
CA LEU A 136 -2.98 -2.13 -10.19
C LEU A 136 -2.32 -0.87 -9.62
N VAL A 137 -2.04 -0.91 -8.32
CA VAL A 137 -1.43 0.19 -7.59
C VAL A 137 0.07 0.23 -7.89
N PRO A 138 0.64 1.35 -8.36
CA PRO A 138 2.08 1.46 -8.66
C PRO A 138 2.95 1.14 -7.45
N GLU A 139 4.10 0.46 -7.72
CA GLU A 139 5.09 0.12 -6.70
C GLU A 139 6.39 0.89 -6.97
N THR A 140 6.40 2.15 -6.55
CA THR A 140 7.58 3.03 -6.64
C THR A 140 8.17 3.21 -5.25
N PHE A 141 9.38 2.68 -5.06
CA PHE A 141 10.10 2.77 -3.78
C PHE A 141 10.77 4.13 -3.67
N SER A 142 10.01 5.12 -3.22
CA SER A 142 10.48 6.48 -2.93
C SER A 142 9.50 7.18 -1.98
N GLU A 143 9.92 8.32 -1.38
CA GLU A 143 9.02 9.14 -0.56
C GLU A 143 7.77 9.56 -1.37
N GLN A 144 7.96 10.04 -2.61
CA GLN A 144 6.85 10.45 -3.47
C GLN A 144 5.96 9.26 -3.86
N GLY A 145 6.54 8.12 -4.26
CA GLY A 145 5.79 6.91 -4.61
C GLY A 145 4.93 6.38 -3.46
N LEU A 146 5.38 6.53 -2.22
CA LEU A 146 4.57 6.22 -1.03
C LEU A 146 3.36 7.15 -0.91
N LEU A 147 3.55 8.47 -1.09
CA LEU A 147 2.45 9.44 -1.03
C LEU A 147 1.46 9.24 -2.17
N ASP A 148 1.94 8.97 -3.38
CA ASP A 148 1.10 8.69 -4.56
C ASP A 148 0.28 7.40 -4.35
N LYS A 149 0.87 6.37 -3.76
CA LYS A 149 0.17 5.12 -3.39
C LYS A 149 -0.98 5.40 -2.41
N ILE A 150 -0.74 6.19 -1.36
CA ILE A 150 -1.77 6.56 -0.39
C ILE A 150 -2.91 7.32 -1.08
N LYS A 151 -2.58 8.31 -1.91
CA LYS A 151 -3.56 9.13 -2.64
C LYS A 151 -4.37 8.28 -3.62
N LEU A 152 -3.73 7.40 -4.38
CA LEU A 152 -4.42 6.52 -5.34
C LEU A 152 -5.39 5.57 -4.63
N VAL A 153 -4.95 4.91 -3.54
CA VAL A 153 -5.82 4.01 -2.76
C VAL A 153 -6.99 4.79 -2.14
N GLY A 154 -6.74 5.98 -1.58
CA GLY A 154 -7.79 6.83 -1.04
C GLY A 154 -8.78 7.30 -2.10
N HIS A 155 -8.29 7.71 -3.28
CA HIS A 155 -9.14 8.10 -4.40
C HIS A 155 -10.01 6.93 -4.90
N ALA A 156 -9.44 5.74 -5.04
CA ALA A 156 -10.18 4.53 -5.39
C ALA A 156 -11.33 4.21 -4.41
N MET A 157 -11.21 4.69 -3.18
CA MET A 157 -12.21 4.53 -2.13
C MET A 157 -13.18 5.72 -2.01
N GLY A 158 -13.02 6.77 -2.82
CA GLY A 158 -13.77 8.02 -2.71
C GLY A 158 -13.47 8.79 -1.42
N ALA A 159 -12.25 8.68 -0.91
CA ALA A 159 -11.84 9.21 0.38
C ALA A 159 -10.60 10.11 0.28
N ASP A 160 -10.60 11.03 -0.68
CA ASP A 160 -9.48 11.92 -0.96
C ASP A 160 -9.05 12.74 0.27
N ALA A 161 -10.00 13.24 1.05
CA ALA A 161 -9.72 13.98 2.27
C ALA A 161 -8.99 13.12 3.33
N ARG A 162 -9.39 11.85 3.49
CA ARG A 162 -8.71 10.91 4.39
C ARG A 162 -7.32 10.57 3.91
N ALA A 163 -7.16 10.39 2.60
CA ALA A 163 -5.85 10.15 1.99
C ALA A 163 -4.91 11.33 2.16
N GLU A 164 -5.41 12.57 2.02
CA GLU A 164 -4.62 13.78 2.25
C GLU A 164 -4.21 13.92 3.73
N CYS A 165 -5.11 13.61 4.67
CA CYS A 165 -4.79 13.53 6.10
C CYS A 165 -3.62 12.56 6.35
N LEU A 166 -3.71 11.32 5.83
CA LEU A 166 -2.67 10.31 6.00
C LEU A 166 -1.36 10.70 5.29
N SER A 167 -1.46 11.27 4.08
CA SER A 167 -0.30 11.78 3.33
C SER A 167 0.43 12.88 4.07
N THR A 168 -0.31 13.81 4.71
CA THR A 168 0.26 14.87 5.54
C THR A 168 0.99 14.29 6.76
N ALA A 169 0.38 13.31 7.45
CA ALA A 169 1.02 12.65 8.59
C ALA A 169 2.31 11.93 8.18
N VAL A 170 2.29 11.19 7.06
CA VAL A 170 3.48 10.52 6.50
C VAL A 170 4.55 11.53 6.09
N THR A 171 4.16 12.67 5.50
CA THR A 171 5.10 13.74 5.11
C THR A 171 5.81 14.33 6.32
N ASN A 172 5.09 14.51 7.43
CA ASN A 172 5.67 14.96 8.70
C ASN A 172 6.70 13.94 9.23
N ASP A 173 6.38 12.65 9.17
CA ASP A 173 7.30 11.59 9.57
C ASP A 173 8.55 11.54 8.70
N LEU A 174 8.41 11.67 7.38
CA LEU A 174 9.52 11.72 6.43
C LEU A 174 10.40 12.97 6.65
N THR A 175 9.81 14.08 7.07
CA THR A 175 10.55 15.29 7.41
C THR A 175 11.44 15.09 8.64
N GLN A 176 10.87 14.53 9.72
CA GLN A 176 11.63 14.18 10.91
C GLN A 176 12.75 13.16 10.59
N LEU A 177 12.48 12.19 9.71
CA LEU A 177 13.47 11.21 9.25
C LEU A 177 14.63 11.87 8.50
N ARG A 178 14.34 12.83 7.62
CA ARG A 178 15.39 13.61 6.91
C ARG A 178 16.28 14.38 7.87
N GLU A 179 15.70 14.98 8.91
CA GLU A 179 16.46 15.67 9.97
C GLU A 179 17.37 14.71 10.76
N LEU A 180 16.87 13.50 11.05
CA LEU A 180 17.65 12.46 11.70
C LEU A 180 18.81 12.00 10.80
N ARG A 181 18.52 11.68 9.54
CA ARG A 181 19.51 11.25 8.55
C ARG A 181 20.61 12.29 8.30
N ALA A 182 20.27 13.58 8.32
CA ALA A 182 21.23 14.68 8.13
C ALA A 182 22.35 14.68 9.19
N LYS A 183 22.19 13.96 10.30
CA LYS A 183 23.19 13.83 11.35
C LYS A 183 24.19 12.69 11.11
N VAL A 184 23.97 11.88 10.08
CA VAL A 184 24.89 10.80 9.68
C VAL A 184 26.09 11.43 8.98
N THR A 185 27.27 11.35 9.61
CA THR A 185 28.52 11.90 9.07
C THR A 185 29.28 10.90 8.23
N LYS A 186 29.14 9.60 8.50
CA LYS A 186 29.81 8.52 7.78
C LYS A 186 28.80 7.41 7.51
N PRO A 187 28.32 7.29 6.27
CA PRO A 187 27.42 6.22 5.90
C PRO A 187 28.01 4.82 6.09
N VAL A 188 27.18 3.88 6.55
CA VAL A 188 27.52 2.46 6.69
C VAL A 188 27.14 1.73 5.41
N ARG A 189 28.01 0.84 4.93
CA ARG A 189 27.75 0.00 3.74
C ARG A 189 26.92 -1.21 4.15
N VAL A 190 25.67 -1.23 3.72
CA VAL A 190 24.69 -2.26 4.09
C VAL A 190 24.46 -3.19 2.90
N MET A 191 24.65 -4.48 3.08
CA MET A 191 24.22 -5.49 2.11
C MET A 191 22.91 -6.11 2.56
N PHE A 192 21.86 -5.89 1.80
CA PHE A 192 20.61 -6.61 2.05
C PHE A 192 20.69 -8.00 1.46
N VAL A 193 20.48 -9.03 2.30
CA VAL A 193 20.46 -10.44 1.91
C VAL A 193 19.08 -11.02 2.20
N MET A 194 18.36 -11.40 1.14
CA MET A 194 17.03 -11.99 1.20
C MET A 194 17.07 -13.42 1.73
N SER A 195 18.09 -14.19 1.34
CA SER A 195 18.26 -15.60 1.69
C SER A 195 19.64 -16.09 1.26
N LEU A 196 20.07 -17.22 1.82
CA LEU A 196 21.18 -18.02 1.35
C LEU A 196 20.66 -19.29 0.67
N LEU A 197 20.60 -19.29 -0.65
CA LEU A 197 20.14 -20.43 -1.47
C LEU A 197 21.34 -21.34 -1.80
N ASN A 198 21.40 -22.53 -1.22
CA ASN A 198 22.53 -23.44 -1.36
C ASN A 198 23.88 -22.76 -1.07
N GLY A 199 23.95 -21.95 -0.02
CA GLY A 199 25.11 -21.19 0.37
C GLY A 199 25.38 -19.94 -0.47
N ARG A 200 24.53 -19.58 -1.45
CA ARG A 200 24.71 -18.38 -2.29
C ARG A 200 23.73 -17.28 -1.86
N ALA A 201 24.26 -16.08 -1.67
CA ALA A 201 23.47 -14.94 -1.22
C ALA A 201 22.58 -14.38 -2.35
N MET A 202 21.28 -14.26 -2.09
CA MET A 202 20.38 -13.45 -2.89
C MET A 202 20.35 -12.03 -2.33
N ALA A 203 21.02 -11.10 -3.00
CA ALA A 203 21.18 -9.73 -2.52
C ALA A 203 20.37 -8.73 -3.36
N ALA A 204 20.03 -7.59 -2.73
CA ALA A 204 19.31 -6.49 -3.36
C ALA A 204 20.26 -5.48 -3.99
N GLY A 205 20.07 -5.19 -5.28
CA GLY A 205 20.65 -4.07 -5.99
C GLY A 205 19.72 -2.85 -6.01
N HIS A 206 19.93 -1.98 -7.01
CA HIS A 206 19.10 -0.77 -7.21
C HIS A 206 17.63 -1.10 -7.52
N LYS A 207 16.76 -0.08 -7.44
CA LYS A 207 15.32 -0.17 -7.71
C LYS A 207 14.60 -1.24 -6.88
N THR A 208 15.04 -1.43 -5.63
CA THR A 208 14.40 -2.33 -4.67
C THR A 208 13.97 -1.58 -3.42
N ALA A 209 12.97 -2.10 -2.72
CA ALA A 209 12.58 -1.58 -1.41
C ALA A 209 13.76 -1.57 -0.44
N ALA A 210 14.60 -2.61 -0.48
CA ALA A 210 15.78 -2.71 0.36
C ALA A 210 16.81 -1.58 0.08
N ASN A 211 17.05 -1.25 -1.19
CA ASN A 211 17.93 -0.15 -1.55
C ASN A 211 17.43 1.17 -0.98
N GLU A 212 16.16 1.46 -1.17
CA GLU A 212 15.58 2.73 -0.74
C GLU A 212 15.46 2.86 0.78
N ILE A 213 15.09 1.79 1.50
CA ILE A 213 15.01 1.86 2.97
C ILE A 213 16.40 2.03 3.60
N ILE A 214 17.44 1.42 3.03
CA ILE A 214 18.84 1.63 3.44
C ILE A 214 19.22 3.10 3.28
N ALA A 215 18.91 3.71 2.14
CA ALA A 215 19.16 5.13 1.86
C ALA A 215 18.36 6.05 2.80
N LEU A 216 17.07 5.74 3.03
CA LEU A 216 16.23 6.47 3.98
C LEU A 216 16.77 6.42 5.40
N ALA A 217 17.36 5.30 5.79
CA ALA A 217 18.01 5.13 7.10
C ALA A 217 19.41 5.77 7.22
N GLY A 218 19.95 6.36 6.14
CA GLY A 218 21.27 6.99 6.12
C GLY A 218 22.42 6.04 5.80
N GLY A 219 22.15 4.78 5.46
CA GLY A 219 23.14 3.83 4.95
C GLY A 219 23.35 3.97 3.44
N VAL A 220 24.31 3.19 2.93
CA VAL A 220 24.57 3.03 1.49
C VAL A 220 24.47 1.55 1.15
N ASN A 221 23.72 1.22 0.08
CA ASN A 221 23.69 -0.16 -0.39
C ASN A 221 25.10 -0.57 -0.84
N ALA A 222 25.60 -1.68 -0.29
CA ALA A 222 26.92 -2.20 -0.68
C ALA A 222 26.94 -2.76 -2.10
N ILE A 223 25.76 -3.07 -2.67
CA ILE A 223 25.58 -3.59 -4.02
C ILE A 223 25.06 -2.47 -4.93
N ASP A 224 25.81 -2.11 -5.95
CA ASP A 224 25.51 -1.03 -6.89
C ASP A 224 25.54 -1.46 -8.38
N GLY A 225 25.90 -2.69 -8.67
CA GLY A 225 26.16 -3.16 -10.03
C GLY A 225 24.94 -3.65 -10.82
N TYR A 226 23.72 -3.67 -10.24
CA TYR A 226 22.53 -4.18 -10.92
C TYR A 226 21.21 -3.70 -10.28
N ASP A 227 20.11 -3.87 -11.04
CA ASP A 227 18.74 -3.64 -10.58
C ASP A 227 18.10 -4.94 -10.07
N GLY A 228 17.24 -4.84 -9.06
CA GLY A 228 16.45 -5.94 -8.52
C GLY A 228 17.24 -6.85 -7.57
N TYR A 229 16.72 -8.07 -7.38
CA TYR A 229 17.33 -9.08 -6.51
C TYR A 229 18.04 -10.11 -7.37
N LYS A 230 19.31 -10.43 -7.06
CA LYS A 230 20.09 -11.44 -7.77
C LYS A 230 20.89 -12.31 -6.80
N ILE A 231 21.10 -13.55 -7.21
CA ILE A 231 22.09 -14.42 -6.57
C ILE A 231 23.46 -13.91 -6.99
N ILE A 232 24.31 -13.61 -6.01
CA ILE A 232 25.67 -13.10 -6.23
C ILE A 232 26.73 -14.14 -5.89
N SER A 233 27.94 -13.97 -6.42
CA SER A 233 29.08 -14.83 -6.09
C SER A 233 29.76 -14.39 -4.80
N ASP A 234 30.59 -15.26 -4.25
CA ASP A 234 31.39 -15.00 -3.06
C ASP A 234 32.38 -13.85 -3.29
N GLU A 235 32.98 -13.77 -4.49
CA GLU A 235 33.88 -12.68 -4.86
C GLU A 235 33.14 -11.33 -4.88
N ALA A 236 31.87 -11.31 -5.31
CA ALA A 236 31.06 -10.10 -5.28
C ALA A 236 30.77 -9.64 -3.84
N ILE A 237 30.54 -10.57 -2.91
CA ILE A 237 30.39 -10.26 -1.48
C ILE A 237 31.67 -9.61 -0.93
N VAL A 238 32.83 -10.25 -1.20
CA VAL A 238 34.12 -9.76 -0.72
C VAL A 238 34.45 -8.38 -1.33
N ALA A 239 34.21 -8.20 -2.62
CA ALA A 239 34.46 -6.93 -3.32
C ALA A 239 33.55 -5.81 -2.81
N ALA A 240 32.29 -6.11 -2.50
CA ALA A 240 31.32 -5.16 -1.97
C ALA A 240 31.68 -4.66 -0.56
N ARG A 241 32.48 -5.42 0.21
CA ARG A 241 32.94 -5.09 1.57
C ARG A 241 31.83 -4.49 2.43
N PRO A 242 30.72 -5.22 2.69
CA PRO A 242 29.68 -4.72 3.55
C PRO A 242 30.18 -4.54 4.99
N ASP A 243 29.71 -3.48 5.64
CA ASP A 243 29.90 -3.27 7.08
C ASP A 243 28.83 -4.01 7.88
N VAL A 244 27.62 -4.13 7.31
CA VAL A 244 26.43 -4.74 7.94
C VAL A 244 25.69 -5.60 6.91
N VAL A 245 25.19 -6.75 7.36
CA VAL A 245 24.15 -7.50 6.63
C VAL A 245 22.80 -7.16 7.23
N LEU A 246 21.89 -6.73 6.37
CA LEU A 246 20.47 -6.52 6.68
C LEU A 246 19.63 -7.62 6.05
N SER A 247 18.68 -8.18 6.79
CA SER A 247 17.74 -9.19 6.31
C SER A 247 16.34 -8.96 6.85
N ILE A 248 15.39 -9.77 6.40
CA ILE A 248 14.02 -9.75 6.91
C ILE A 248 13.74 -10.96 7.79
N GLN A 249 12.93 -10.71 8.83
CA GLN A 249 12.30 -11.78 9.60
C GLN A 249 11.06 -12.26 8.84
N ARG A 250 10.94 -13.58 8.72
CA ARG A 250 9.78 -14.29 8.21
C ARG A 250 9.30 -15.27 9.29
N SER A 251 8.06 -15.72 9.18
CA SER A 251 7.54 -16.74 10.10
C SER A 251 8.30 -18.07 10.01
N LYS A 252 8.84 -18.36 8.83
CA LYS A 252 9.67 -19.54 8.53
C LYS A 252 10.80 -19.11 7.60
N ASP A 253 11.92 -19.81 7.65
CA ASP A 253 13.07 -19.63 6.75
C ASP A 253 13.72 -18.24 6.82
N SER A 254 13.74 -17.61 8.00
CA SER A 254 14.53 -16.41 8.23
C SER A 254 16.02 -16.71 8.08
N LEU A 255 16.75 -15.75 7.50
CA LEU A 255 18.21 -15.80 7.55
C LEU A 255 18.66 -15.51 8.97
N GLU A 256 19.39 -16.43 9.57
CA GLU A 256 19.95 -16.26 10.91
C GLU A 256 21.36 -15.71 10.86
N ALA A 257 21.74 -14.96 11.89
CA ALA A 257 23.04 -14.33 12.00
C ALA A 257 24.19 -15.35 11.88
N GLU A 258 24.04 -16.52 12.50
CA GLU A 258 25.05 -17.56 12.48
C GLU A 258 25.36 -18.04 11.06
N ALA A 259 24.35 -18.20 10.21
CA ALA A 259 24.54 -18.59 8.82
C ALA A 259 25.38 -17.57 8.03
N VAL A 260 25.26 -16.30 8.37
CA VAL A 260 26.09 -15.22 7.79
C VAL A 260 27.53 -15.28 8.37
N TYR A 261 27.66 -15.48 9.67
CA TYR A 261 28.97 -15.43 10.34
C TYR A 261 29.89 -16.60 10.01
N ILE A 262 29.33 -17.76 9.62
CA ILE A 262 30.13 -18.92 9.18
C ILE A 262 30.31 -18.97 7.65
N HIS A 263 29.67 -18.07 6.90
CA HIS A 263 29.75 -18.08 5.44
C HIS A 263 31.15 -17.63 4.97
N PRO A 264 31.85 -18.40 4.11
CA PRO A 264 33.25 -18.15 3.74
C PRO A 264 33.52 -16.73 3.21
N ALA A 265 32.62 -16.19 2.38
CA ALA A 265 32.78 -14.85 1.82
C ALA A 265 32.54 -13.74 2.84
N PHE A 266 31.57 -13.88 3.75
CA PHE A 266 31.30 -12.87 4.78
C PHE A 266 32.41 -12.82 5.84
N VAL A 267 33.06 -13.96 6.15
CA VAL A 267 34.24 -14.00 7.07
C VAL A 267 35.36 -13.04 6.63
N LEU A 268 35.46 -12.79 5.32
CA LEU A 268 36.45 -11.87 4.76
C LEU A 268 36.00 -10.39 4.75
N THR A 269 34.86 -10.08 5.34
CA THR A 269 34.30 -8.73 5.39
C THR A 269 34.18 -8.20 6.82
N PRO A 270 33.97 -6.90 7.01
CA PRO A 270 33.77 -6.31 8.34
C PRO A 270 32.58 -6.87 9.11
N VAL A 271 31.57 -7.44 8.41
CA VAL A 271 30.33 -8.00 8.99
C VAL A 271 30.63 -8.96 10.14
N VAL A 272 31.52 -9.93 9.91
CA VAL A 272 31.81 -10.97 10.91
C VAL A 272 32.64 -10.44 12.05
N ALA A 273 33.68 -9.64 11.76
CA ALA A 273 34.53 -9.02 12.78
C ALA A 273 33.69 -8.16 13.76
N ASN A 274 32.66 -7.47 13.25
CA ASN A 274 31.83 -6.57 14.04
C ASN A 274 30.53 -7.24 14.53
N LYS A 275 30.28 -8.51 14.20
CA LYS A 275 29.00 -9.21 14.43
C LYS A 275 27.79 -8.39 13.97
N ALA A 276 27.91 -7.78 12.79
CA ALA A 276 26.99 -6.78 12.29
C ALA A 276 25.90 -7.40 11.40
N PHE A 277 24.91 -8.02 12.03
CA PHE A 277 23.71 -8.57 11.41
C PHE A 277 22.48 -7.91 11.99
N ILE A 278 21.58 -7.40 11.12
CA ILE A 278 20.31 -6.79 11.48
C ILE A 278 19.20 -7.55 10.77
N SER A 279 18.17 -7.94 11.52
CA SER A 279 16.96 -8.52 10.97
C SER A 279 15.74 -7.74 11.46
N MET A 280 14.80 -7.43 10.56
CA MET A 280 13.57 -6.70 10.85
C MET A 280 12.36 -7.37 10.19
N GLU A 281 11.16 -7.14 10.73
CA GLU A 281 9.93 -7.69 10.16
C GLU A 281 9.78 -7.25 8.68
N GLY A 282 9.40 -8.21 7.80
CA GLY A 282 9.49 -8.03 6.35
C GLY A 282 8.58 -6.93 5.80
N LEU A 283 7.30 -6.88 6.20
CA LEU A 283 6.38 -5.85 5.75
C LEU A 283 6.76 -4.47 6.31
N TYR A 284 7.20 -4.42 7.57
CA TYR A 284 7.63 -3.18 8.21
C TYR A 284 8.82 -2.56 7.48
N LEU A 285 9.82 -3.40 7.15
CA LEU A 285 11.05 -2.95 6.48
C LEU A 285 10.86 -2.62 5.00
N LEU A 286 10.11 -3.46 4.26
CA LEU A 286 10.08 -3.43 2.79
C LEU A 286 8.73 -3.06 2.19
N GLY A 287 7.69 -2.87 3.00
CA GLY A 287 6.32 -2.69 2.51
C GLY A 287 6.08 -1.35 1.82
N PHE A 288 6.84 -0.32 2.13
CA PHE A 288 6.58 1.04 1.64
C PHE A 288 5.12 1.46 1.80
N GLY A 289 4.62 1.24 3.03
CA GLY A 289 3.32 1.69 3.53
C GLY A 289 3.46 2.87 4.49
N PRO A 290 2.38 3.26 5.20
CA PRO A 290 2.39 4.39 6.12
C PRO A 290 3.48 4.36 7.20
N ARG A 291 3.98 3.16 7.58
CA ARG A 291 5.03 2.99 8.60
C ARG A 291 6.47 3.12 8.08
N THR A 292 6.67 3.43 6.80
CA THR A 292 8.02 3.44 6.17
C THR A 292 9.00 4.35 6.90
N ALA A 293 8.58 5.57 7.28
CA ALA A 293 9.46 6.50 7.99
C ALA A 293 9.87 5.96 9.38
N ALA A 294 8.95 5.32 10.09
CA ALA A 294 9.23 4.67 11.36
C ALA A 294 10.20 3.49 11.20
N ALA A 295 10.02 2.66 10.16
CA ALA A 295 10.92 1.56 9.86
C ALA A 295 12.34 2.04 9.52
N ALA A 296 12.45 3.10 8.73
CA ALA A 296 13.74 3.72 8.39
C ALA A 296 14.42 4.35 9.62
N ARG A 297 13.65 4.99 10.52
CA ARG A 297 14.17 5.48 11.81
C ARG A 297 14.75 4.33 12.66
N ASP A 298 14.00 3.24 12.81
CA ASP A 298 14.44 2.10 13.61
C ASP A 298 15.67 1.43 13.00
N LEU A 299 15.74 1.33 11.68
CA LEU A 299 16.93 0.88 10.98
C LEU A 299 18.09 1.86 11.18
N SER A 300 17.84 3.18 11.12
CA SER A 300 18.85 4.20 11.35
C SER A 300 19.51 4.06 12.74
N VAL A 301 18.73 3.82 13.79
CA VAL A 301 19.25 3.59 15.14
C VAL A 301 20.10 2.31 15.23
N LYS A 302 19.69 1.26 14.51
CA LYS A 302 20.46 0.00 14.45
C LYS A 302 21.79 0.17 13.71
N LEU A 303 21.82 0.98 12.63
CA LEU A 303 23.02 1.30 11.86
C LEU A 303 23.93 2.31 12.59
N PHE A 304 23.32 3.26 13.30
CA PHE A 304 23.99 4.38 13.96
C PHE A 304 23.46 4.54 15.40
N PRO A 305 23.92 3.71 16.36
CA PRO A 305 23.40 3.75 17.75
C PRO A 305 23.51 5.12 18.42
N ALA A 306 24.46 5.96 18.00
CA ALA A 306 24.61 7.33 18.50
C ALA A 306 23.40 8.24 18.15
N LEU A 307 22.54 7.85 17.22
CA LEU A 307 21.33 8.58 16.89
C LEU A 307 20.14 8.26 17.79
N ALA A 308 20.24 7.27 18.68
CA ALA A 308 19.12 6.84 19.54
C ALA A 308 18.47 8.00 20.30
N PRO A 309 19.21 8.94 20.97
CA PRO A 309 18.59 10.05 21.71
C PRO A 309 17.79 11.02 20.82
N GLN A 310 18.16 11.13 19.53
CA GLN A 310 17.46 11.96 18.56
C GLN A 310 16.24 11.21 17.99
N ALA A 311 16.38 9.91 17.78
CA ALA A 311 15.32 9.05 17.28
C ALA A 311 14.17 8.90 18.29
N GLU A 312 14.43 9.00 19.60
CA GLU A 312 13.40 9.03 20.66
C GLU A 312 12.47 10.23 20.53
N LYS A 313 12.94 11.33 19.94
CA LYS A 313 12.13 12.53 19.70
C LYS A 313 11.22 12.40 18.47
N PHE A 314 11.44 11.37 17.66
CA PHE A 314 10.63 11.10 16.49
C PHE A 314 9.23 10.62 16.91
N THR A 315 8.21 11.37 16.55
CA THR A 315 6.82 11.06 16.86
C THR A 315 6.12 10.60 15.58
N PRO A 316 5.83 9.29 15.42
CA PRO A 316 5.25 8.77 14.18
C PRO A 316 3.79 9.22 14.03
N ALA A 317 3.59 10.34 13.34
CA ALA A 317 2.28 10.93 13.10
C ALA A 317 1.37 9.99 12.30
N ALA A 318 1.91 9.26 11.33
CA ALA A 318 1.15 8.31 10.52
C ALA A 318 0.51 7.17 11.34
N LEU A 319 1.08 6.83 12.49
CA LEU A 319 0.53 5.79 13.39
C LEU A 319 -0.54 6.32 14.35
N THR A 320 -0.54 7.62 14.62
CA THR A 320 -1.42 8.26 15.62
C THR A 320 -2.50 9.13 15.00
N ALA A 321 -2.37 9.50 13.72
CA ALA A 321 -3.35 10.30 13.01
C ALA A 321 -4.68 9.57 12.89
N ASN A 322 -5.77 10.28 13.25
CA ASN A 322 -7.13 9.77 13.03
C ASN A 322 -7.66 10.26 11.67
N CYS A 323 -7.28 9.55 10.60
CA CYS A 323 -7.72 9.85 9.24
C CYS A 323 -8.93 9.01 8.79
N ARG A 324 -9.78 8.62 9.72
CA ARG A 324 -10.95 7.75 9.48
C ARG A 324 -12.26 8.49 9.30
N GLN A 325 -12.25 9.81 9.48
CA GLN A 325 -13.44 10.68 9.44
C GLN A 325 -13.43 11.58 8.22
#